data_b03d24d50a9c88d8ca0f0aef447ef056
#
_entry.id   b03d24d50a9c88d8ca0f0aef447ef056
#
_cell.length_a   1.000
_cell.length_b   1.000
_cell.length_c   1.000
_cell.angle_alpha   90.00
_cell.angle_beta   90.00
_cell.angle_gamma   90.00
#
_symmetry.space_group_name_H-M   'P 1'
#
loop_
_entity.id
_entity.type
_entity.pdbx_description
1 polymer ?
#
loop_
_entity_poly.entity_id
_entity_poly.type
_entity_poly.pdbx_seq_one_letter_code
_entity_poly.pdbx_strand_id
1 'polypeptide(L)'
;MKTTGIGSLPFTHPKIAEEYSLRHFLPFIPELPMNGERFLIESSKEIIDRIKMYENITNKDQFKIQLIGPTTFEKFVPQTTIAYQEILLESLGHLSMIQHSKNQKIFIQLDEPEPPSSEEQKMELTKYLGIISSLGFYPIVHSCQKISADYFPHLPTPYLALDLALNPQFTNDQRLLIAGIDPRKMSTKSQCEYVSFTCGMGLMSVSDCEDIFKKLDDIK
;
A
#
# COMPACT_ATOMS: atom_id res chain seq x y z
N MET A 1 5.68 14.46 -11.90
CA MET A 1 5.78 13.08 -11.38
C MET A 1 4.40 12.42 -11.40
N LYS A 2 4.31 11.10 -11.42
CA LYS A 2 3.02 10.40 -11.34
C LYS A 2 2.60 10.28 -9.87
N THR A 3 1.32 10.42 -9.56
CA THR A 3 0.81 10.34 -8.18
C THR A 3 0.11 9.02 -7.90
N THR A 4 0.11 8.62 -6.63
CA THR A 4 -0.71 7.55 -6.05
C THR A 4 -1.02 7.88 -4.59
N GLY A 5 -1.89 7.11 -3.92
CA GLY A 5 -2.10 7.18 -2.48
C GLY A 5 -1.51 5.97 -1.75
N ILE A 6 -1.26 6.08 -0.46
CA ILE A 6 -0.85 4.92 0.36
C ILE A 6 -2.01 3.97 0.56
N GLY A 7 -3.21 4.46 0.93
CA GLY A 7 -4.36 3.57 1.06
C GLY A 7 -5.55 4.25 1.73
N SER A 8 -5.46 4.59 3.01
CA SER A 8 -6.59 5.17 3.74
C SER A 8 -6.88 6.61 3.33
N LEU A 9 -8.17 6.93 3.18
CA LEU A 9 -8.69 8.25 2.85
C LEU A 9 -9.72 8.71 3.89
N PRO A 10 -9.85 10.03 4.15
CA PRO A 10 -10.75 10.56 5.17
C PRO A 10 -12.23 10.63 4.74
N PHE A 11 -12.58 10.07 3.60
CA PHE A 11 -13.94 10.10 3.08
C PHE A 11 -14.80 9.02 3.73
N THR A 12 -16.02 9.36 4.08
CA THR A 12 -16.99 8.40 4.64
C THR A 12 -17.85 7.74 3.56
N HIS A 13 -17.82 8.26 2.33
CA HIS A 13 -18.62 7.76 1.21
C HIS A 13 -17.74 7.10 0.16
N PRO A 14 -17.95 5.79 -0.14
CA PRO A 14 -17.10 5.02 -1.06
C PRO A 14 -16.94 5.66 -2.44
N LYS A 15 -18.05 6.20 -3.02
CA LYS A 15 -18.00 6.82 -4.34
C LYS A 15 -17.09 8.03 -4.41
N ILE A 16 -17.06 8.86 -3.36
CA ILE A 16 -16.17 10.02 -3.29
C ILE A 16 -14.71 9.56 -3.21
N ALA A 17 -14.44 8.53 -2.39
CA ALA A 17 -13.11 7.95 -2.27
C ALA A 17 -12.65 7.31 -3.60
N GLU A 18 -13.53 6.65 -4.33
CA GLU A 18 -13.25 6.09 -5.65
C GLU A 18 -12.91 7.19 -6.67
N GLU A 19 -13.75 8.20 -6.78
CA GLU A 19 -13.51 9.34 -7.68
C GLU A 19 -12.18 10.03 -7.37
N TYR A 20 -11.83 10.09 -6.09
CA TYR A 20 -10.58 10.64 -5.64
C TYR A 20 -9.38 9.77 -6.06
N SER A 21 -9.44 8.48 -5.79
CA SER A 21 -8.39 7.54 -6.20
C SER A 21 -8.18 7.53 -7.72
N LEU A 22 -9.26 7.63 -8.50
CA LEU A 22 -9.21 7.63 -9.96
C LEU A 22 -8.50 8.85 -10.58
N ARG A 23 -8.25 9.90 -9.81
CA ARG A 23 -7.44 11.06 -10.26
C ARG A 23 -5.95 10.74 -10.30
N HIS A 24 -5.52 9.70 -9.60
CA HIS A 24 -4.11 9.30 -9.55
C HIS A 24 -3.70 8.51 -10.78
N PHE A 25 -2.43 8.62 -11.16
CA PHE A 25 -1.87 7.84 -12.26
C PHE A 25 -1.85 6.34 -11.96
N LEU A 26 -1.57 5.97 -10.71
CA LEU A 26 -1.78 4.64 -10.18
C LEU A 26 -2.95 4.69 -9.18
N PRO A 27 -4.18 4.40 -9.61
CA PRO A 27 -5.30 4.31 -8.72
C PRO A 27 -5.10 3.24 -7.66
N PHE A 28 -5.70 3.43 -6.50
CA PHE A 28 -5.60 2.48 -5.39
C PHE A 28 -6.99 2.21 -4.80
N ILE A 29 -7.19 1.03 -4.27
CA ILE A 29 -8.42 0.66 -3.56
C ILE A 29 -8.42 1.36 -2.20
N PRO A 30 -9.30 2.37 -1.96
CA PRO A 30 -9.27 3.11 -0.70
C PRO A 30 -9.71 2.26 0.50
N GLU A 31 -9.08 2.54 1.65
CA GLU A 31 -9.62 2.18 2.96
C GLU A 31 -10.37 3.38 3.52
N LEU A 32 -11.57 3.16 4.00
CA LEU A 32 -12.41 4.21 4.57
C LEU A 32 -12.38 4.14 6.11
N PRO A 33 -12.53 5.29 6.80
CA PRO A 33 -12.62 5.30 8.25
C PRO A 33 -13.88 4.54 8.70
N MET A 34 -13.68 3.34 9.19
CA MET A 34 -14.71 2.53 9.81
C MET A 34 -14.51 2.54 11.33
N ASN A 35 -15.17 3.46 12.02
CA ASN A 35 -15.29 3.47 13.50
C ASN A 35 -13.98 3.24 14.28
N GLY A 36 -13.01 4.17 14.17
CA GLY A 36 -11.79 4.13 14.98
C GLY A 36 -10.80 3.07 14.51
N GLU A 37 -9.98 2.57 15.31
CA GLU A 37 -8.74 1.81 15.12
C GLU A 37 -8.75 0.54 14.24
N ARG A 38 -9.80 0.23 13.48
CA ARG A 38 -9.93 -1.00 12.68
C ARG A 38 -9.36 -0.96 11.27
N PHE A 39 -8.57 0.04 10.91
CA PHE A 39 -7.95 0.15 9.58
C PHE A 39 -6.98 -0.97 9.22
N LEU A 40 -6.54 -1.78 10.17
CA LEU A 40 -5.41 -2.68 9.94
C LEU A 40 -5.81 -4.15 9.81
N ILE A 41 -6.96 -4.56 10.34
CA ILE A 41 -7.30 -5.99 10.39
C ILE A 41 -8.63 -6.21 9.69
N GLU A 42 -8.56 -6.53 8.42
CA GLU A 42 -9.72 -6.97 7.63
C GLU A 42 -9.68 -8.50 7.48
N SER A 43 -10.85 -9.14 7.54
CA SER A 43 -11.02 -10.51 7.07
C SER A 43 -10.94 -10.57 5.54
N SER A 44 -10.69 -11.74 4.98
CA SER A 44 -10.71 -11.93 3.51
C SER A 44 -12.04 -11.48 2.89
N LYS A 45 -13.17 -11.71 3.58
CA LYS A 45 -14.48 -11.27 3.13
C LYS A 45 -14.57 -9.75 3.04
N GLU A 46 -14.09 -9.02 4.06
CA GLU A 46 -14.10 -7.55 4.07
C GLU A 46 -13.21 -7.00 2.95
N ILE A 47 -12.02 -7.58 2.74
CA ILE A 47 -11.12 -7.22 1.64
C ILE A 47 -11.81 -7.45 0.28
N ILE A 48 -12.44 -8.60 0.08
CA ILE A 48 -13.16 -8.93 -1.16
C ILE A 48 -14.34 -7.98 -1.39
N ASP A 49 -15.10 -7.67 -0.35
CA ASP A 49 -16.22 -6.74 -0.43
C ASP A 49 -15.72 -5.32 -0.76
N ARG A 50 -14.58 -4.91 -0.19
CA ARG A 50 -13.91 -3.64 -0.52
C ARG A 50 -13.45 -3.61 -1.98
N ILE A 51 -12.87 -4.68 -2.50
CA ILE A 51 -12.47 -4.79 -3.91
C ILE A 51 -13.68 -4.63 -4.83
N LYS A 52 -14.79 -5.32 -4.53
CA LYS A 52 -16.03 -5.24 -5.32
C LYS A 52 -16.68 -3.86 -5.28
N MET A 53 -16.55 -3.16 -4.17
CA MET A 53 -17.11 -1.81 -4.00
C MET A 53 -16.51 -0.80 -4.98
N TYR A 54 -15.25 -1.01 -5.43
CA TYR A 54 -14.50 -0.08 -6.26
C TYR A 54 -14.30 -0.59 -7.70
N GLU A 55 -15.42 -0.92 -8.37
CA GLU A 55 -15.41 -1.52 -9.71
C GLU A 55 -14.73 -0.63 -10.75
N ASN A 56 -14.88 0.70 -10.67
CA ASN A 56 -14.24 1.60 -11.61
C ASN A 56 -12.70 1.61 -11.48
N ILE A 57 -12.17 1.38 -10.29
CA ILE A 57 -10.74 1.20 -10.06
C ILE A 57 -10.29 -0.15 -10.61
N THR A 58 -11.00 -1.23 -10.30
CA THR A 58 -10.68 -2.57 -10.76
C THR A 58 -10.89 -2.77 -12.27
N ASN A 59 -11.44 -1.77 -12.98
CA ASN A 59 -11.55 -1.72 -14.44
C ASN A 59 -10.37 -0.98 -15.11
N LYS A 60 -9.40 -0.42 -14.35
CA LYS A 60 -8.23 0.23 -14.93
C LYS A 60 -7.17 -0.79 -15.32
N ASP A 61 -6.31 -0.46 -16.28
CA ASP A 61 -5.21 -1.32 -16.74
C ASP A 61 -4.21 -1.64 -15.62
N GLN A 62 -4.12 -0.76 -14.64
CA GLN A 62 -3.33 -0.97 -13.44
C GLN A 62 -4.01 -0.34 -12.21
N PHE A 63 -3.83 -0.98 -11.07
CA PHE A 63 -4.24 -0.42 -9.78
C PHE A 63 -3.44 -1.03 -8.63
N LYS A 64 -3.56 -0.42 -7.46
CA LYS A 64 -2.91 -0.85 -6.23
C LYS A 64 -3.96 -1.17 -5.17
N ILE A 65 -3.72 -2.22 -4.40
CA ILE A 65 -4.44 -2.51 -3.16
C ILE A 65 -3.43 -2.66 -2.03
N GLN A 66 -3.75 -2.14 -0.86
CA GLN A 66 -3.01 -2.37 0.36
C GLN A 66 -3.70 -3.45 1.21
N LEU A 67 -2.85 -4.25 1.85
CA LEU A 67 -3.20 -5.26 2.83
C LEU A 67 -2.25 -5.10 4.01
N ILE A 68 -2.69 -5.47 5.20
CA ILE A 68 -1.81 -5.55 6.36
C ILE A 68 -0.66 -6.51 6.08
N GLY A 69 0.56 -6.16 6.48
CA GLY A 69 1.71 -7.05 6.38
C GLY A 69 1.75 -8.07 7.53
N PRO A 70 2.48 -9.20 7.35
CA PRO A 70 2.49 -10.31 8.30
C PRO A 70 3.02 -9.91 9.68
N THR A 71 4.07 -9.09 9.76
CA THR A 71 4.65 -8.66 11.03
C THR A 71 3.69 -7.79 11.82
N THR A 72 3.03 -6.87 11.12
CA THR A 72 2.02 -6.01 11.72
C THR A 72 0.80 -6.81 12.16
N PHE A 73 0.36 -7.76 11.34
CA PHE A 73 -0.76 -8.64 11.68
C PHE A 73 -0.46 -9.46 12.95
N GLU A 74 0.71 -10.10 13.05
CA GLU A 74 1.13 -10.88 14.21
C GLU A 74 1.10 -10.06 15.50
N LYS A 75 1.51 -8.80 15.44
CA LYS A 75 1.51 -7.90 16.60
C LYS A 75 0.10 -7.63 17.14
N PHE A 76 -0.87 -7.47 16.27
CA PHE A 76 -2.26 -7.14 16.65
C PHE A 76 -3.14 -8.38 16.85
N VAL A 77 -2.76 -9.53 16.27
CA VAL A 77 -3.50 -10.80 16.35
C VAL A 77 -2.55 -11.95 16.74
N PRO A 78 -2.05 -11.96 17.97
CA PRO A 78 -0.89 -12.78 18.37
C PRO A 78 -1.11 -14.31 18.44
N GLN A 79 -2.11 -14.90 17.84
CA GLN A 79 -2.34 -16.35 17.94
C GLN A 79 -2.70 -17.07 16.63
N THR A 80 -2.51 -16.44 15.46
CA THR A 80 -3.11 -16.98 14.23
C THR A 80 -2.28 -16.73 12.95
N THR A 81 -1.04 -17.20 12.89
CA THR A 81 -0.26 -17.23 11.63
C THR A 81 -1.04 -17.92 10.49
N ILE A 82 -1.81 -18.93 10.82
CA ILE A 82 -2.70 -19.64 9.87
C ILE A 82 -3.75 -18.69 9.30
N ALA A 83 -4.37 -17.87 10.14
CA ALA A 83 -5.40 -16.92 9.69
C ALA A 83 -4.85 -15.86 8.72
N TYR A 84 -3.64 -15.36 8.90
CA TYR A 84 -3.04 -14.40 7.97
C TYR A 84 -2.83 -15.01 6.58
N GLN A 85 -2.29 -16.22 6.52
CA GLN A 85 -2.08 -16.93 5.25
C GLN A 85 -3.41 -17.17 4.52
N GLU A 86 -4.45 -17.59 5.23
CA GLU A 86 -5.78 -17.81 4.67
C GLU A 86 -6.37 -16.50 4.12
N ILE A 87 -6.34 -15.41 4.90
CA ILE A 87 -6.81 -14.09 4.49
C ILE A 87 -6.10 -13.64 3.21
N LEU A 88 -4.77 -13.74 3.20
CA LEU A 88 -3.98 -13.32 2.04
C LEU A 88 -4.31 -14.18 0.81
N LEU A 89 -4.31 -15.53 0.92
CA LEU A 89 -4.54 -16.41 -0.22
C LEU A 89 -5.96 -16.28 -0.80
N GLU A 90 -6.98 -16.13 0.02
CA GLU A 90 -8.36 -15.90 -0.45
C GLU A 90 -8.47 -14.55 -1.18
N SER A 91 -7.86 -13.50 -0.64
CA SER A 91 -7.84 -12.18 -1.27
C SER A 91 -7.09 -12.19 -2.61
N LEU A 92 -5.92 -12.84 -2.67
CA LEU A 92 -5.15 -13.00 -3.90
C LEU A 92 -5.88 -13.86 -4.92
N GLY A 93 -6.59 -14.91 -4.49
CA GLY A 93 -7.44 -15.74 -5.36
C GLY A 93 -8.52 -14.92 -6.05
N HIS A 94 -9.19 -14.03 -5.33
CA HIS A 94 -10.18 -13.12 -5.92
C HIS A 94 -9.55 -12.12 -6.90
N LEU A 95 -8.41 -11.53 -6.55
CA LEU A 95 -7.68 -10.62 -7.44
C LEU A 95 -7.15 -11.32 -8.69
N SER A 96 -6.73 -12.60 -8.59
CA SER A 96 -6.33 -13.40 -9.74
C SER A 96 -7.44 -13.58 -10.76
N MET A 97 -8.68 -13.76 -10.32
CA MET A 97 -9.83 -13.83 -11.23
C MET A 97 -10.03 -12.53 -11.99
N ILE A 98 -9.86 -11.38 -11.33
CA ILE A 98 -9.94 -10.05 -11.96
C ILE A 98 -8.79 -9.88 -12.95
N GLN A 99 -7.55 -10.17 -12.56
CA GLN A 99 -6.35 -10.04 -13.38
C GLN A 99 -6.45 -10.84 -14.69
N HIS A 100 -6.83 -12.12 -14.57
CA HIS A 100 -6.95 -13.01 -15.74
C HIS A 100 -8.02 -12.54 -16.72
N SER A 101 -9.12 -11.98 -16.22
CA SER A 101 -10.21 -11.51 -17.08
C SER A 101 -9.86 -10.27 -17.88
N LYS A 102 -8.88 -9.46 -17.42
CA LYS A 102 -8.62 -8.11 -17.95
C LYS A 102 -7.16 -7.83 -18.31
N ASN A 103 -6.24 -8.78 -18.11
CA ASN A 103 -4.79 -8.62 -18.30
C ASN A 103 -4.21 -7.36 -17.58
N GLN A 104 -4.59 -7.18 -16.33
CA GLN A 104 -4.25 -5.99 -15.54
C GLN A 104 -2.96 -6.13 -14.77
N LYS A 105 -2.28 -5.01 -14.52
CA LYS A 105 -1.14 -4.93 -13.62
C LYS A 105 -1.63 -4.56 -12.21
N ILE A 106 -1.64 -5.52 -11.30
CA ILE A 106 -2.11 -5.32 -9.92
C ILE A 106 -0.92 -5.26 -8.97
N PHE A 107 -0.82 -4.16 -8.24
CA PHE A 107 0.17 -3.97 -7.19
C PHE A 107 -0.45 -4.32 -5.84
N ILE A 108 0.23 -5.20 -5.10
CA ILE A 108 -0.17 -5.59 -3.74
C ILE A 108 0.80 -4.94 -2.76
N GLN A 109 0.35 -3.95 -2.03
CA GLN A 109 1.12 -3.29 -0.99
C GLN A 109 0.88 -4.00 0.35
N LEU A 110 1.94 -4.51 0.97
CA LEU A 110 1.91 -4.99 2.35
C LEU A 110 2.33 -3.83 3.27
N ASP A 111 1.42 -3.43 4.15
CA ASP A 111 1.64 -2.35 5.10
C ASP A 111 2.32 -2.90 6.36
N GLU A 112 3.59 -2.52 6.54
CA GLU A 112 4.44 -2.86 7.69
C GLU A 112 4.86 -1.57 8.43
N PRO A 113 3.92 -0.88 9.11
CA PRO A 113 4.27 0.23 9.97
C PRO A 113 5.23 -0.20 11.10
N GLU A 114 5.18 -1.46 11.50
CA GLU A 114 6.13 -2.08 12.42
C GLU A 114 7.05 -3.01 11.62
N PRO A 115 8.27 -2.56 11.31
CA PRO A 115 9.19 -3.38 10.51
C PRO A 115 9.59 -4.68 11.23
N PRO A 116 9.78 -5.81 10.51
CA PRO A 116 10.28 -7.06 11.09
C PRO A 116 11.54 -6.84 11.91
N SER A 117 11.50 -7.29 13.16
CA SER A 117 12.61 -7.12 14.12
C SER A 117 13.47 -8.37 14.29
N SER A 118 12.97 -9.54 13.83
CA SER A 118 13.67 -10.82 13.89
C SER A 118 13.88 -11.41 12.50
N GLU A 119 14.85 -12.33 12.37
CA GLU A 119 15.09 -13.06 11.12
C GLU A 119 13.87 -13.91 10.73
N GLU A 120 13.15 -14.46 11.69
CA GLU A 120 11.94 -15.23 11.45
C GLU A 120 10.85 -14.37 10.79
N GLN A 121 10.59 -13.18 11.32
CA GLN A 121 9.65 -12.22 10.72
C GLN A 121 10.07 -11.77 9.31
N LYS A 122 11.38 -11.56 9.09
CA LYS A 122 11.91 -11.24 7.75
C LYS A 122 11.69 -12.40 6.77
N MET A 123 11.92 -13.63 7.21
CA MET A 123 11.70 -14.82 6.39
C MET A 123 10.21 -14.97 6.06
N GLU A 124 9.33 -14.72 7.01
CA GLU A 124 7.89 -14.81 6.80
C GLU A 124 7.41 -13.75 5.81
N LEU A 125 7.82 -12.50 5.97
CA LEU A 125 7.54 -11.44 4.99
C LEU A 125 8.05 -11.84 3.60
N THR A 126 9.29 -12.35 3.50
CA THR A 126 9.87 -12.83 2.24
C THR A 126 9.04 -13.93 1.58
N LYS A 127 8.54 -14.88 2.37
CA LYS A 127 7.65 -15.94 1.89
C LYS A 127 6.38 -15.37 1.25
N TYR A 128 5.72 -14.42 1.89
CA TYR A 128 4.49 -13.83 1.35
C TYR A 128 4.73 -12.96 0.12
N LEU A 129 5.82 -12.21 0.08
CA LEU A 129 6.22 -11.49 -1.14
C LEU A 129 6.48 -12.45 -2.30
N GLY A 130 7.11 -13.61 -2.03
CA GLY A 130 7.30 -14.67 -3.01
C GLY A 130 5.97 -15.24 -3.53
N ILE A 131 5.01 -15.48 -2.66
CA ILE A 131 3.65 -15.94 -3.03
C ILE A 131 2.98 -14.92 -3.95
N ILE A 132 2.97 -13.63 -3.56
CA ILE A 132 2.39 -12.54 -4.35
C ILE A 132 3.01 -12.50 -5.75
N SER A 133 4.35 -12.53 -5.82
CA SER A 133 5.08 -12.53 -7.10
C SER A 133 4.78 -13.76 -7.97
N SER A 134 4.70 -14.95 -7.36
CA SER A 134 4.45 -16.21 -8.08
C SER A 134 3.06 -16.25 -8.73
N LEU A 135 2.12 -15.51 -8.20
CA LEU A 135 0.77 -15.33 -8.76
C LEU A 135 0.69 -14.24 -9.84
N GLY A 136 1.83 -13.62 -10.19
CA GLY A 136 1.89 -12.59 -11.23
C GLY A 136 1.52 -11.19 -10.76
N PHE A 137 1.42 -10.95 -9.46
CA PHE A 137 1.22 -9.63 -8.88
C PHE A 137 2.55 -8.92 -8.63
N TYR A 138 2.48 -7.61 -8.42
CA TYR A 138 3.62 -6.74 -8.14
C TYR A 138 3.65 -6.38 -6.65
N PRO A 139 4.48 -7.06 -5.83
CA PRO A 139 4.53 -6.78 -4.40
C PRO A 139 5.20 -5.44 -4.10
N ILE A 140 4.63 -4.70 -3.16
CA ILE A 140 5.19 -3.48 -2.57
C ILE A 140 5.26 -3.69 -1.06
N VAL A 141 6.35 -3.32 -0.43
CA VAL A 141 6.41 -3.18 1.04
C VAL A 141 6.34 -1.70 1.39
N HIS A 142 5.36 -1.34 2.20
CA HIS A 142 5.23 0.02 2.73
C HIS A 142 5.64 0.07 4.19
N SER A 143 6.49 1.06 4.52
CA SER A 143 6.72 1.47 5.90
C SER A 143 6.76 2.97 6.01
N CYS A 144 6.00 3.50 6.96
CA CYS A 144 6.00 4.91 7.34
C CYS A 144 6.92 5.21 8.53
N GLN A 145 7.73 4.23 8.95
CA GLN A 145 8.74 4.41 9.99
C GLN A 145 10.16 4.43 9.43
N LYS A 146 11.12 4.79 10.29
CA LYS A 146 12.54 4.70 9.97
C LYS A 146 12.95 3.23 9.93
N ILE A 147 13.54 2.80 8.81
CA ILE A 147 14.03 1.45 8.60
C ILE A 147 15.55 1.45 8.42
N SER A 148 16.22 0.36 8.86
CA SER A 148 17.64 0.15 8.62
C SER A 148 17.90 -0.14 7.13
N ALA A 149 19.06 0.28 6.61
CA ALA A 149 19.47 -0.08 5.25
C ALA A 149 19.59 -1.61 5.07
N ASP A 150 19.93 -2.32 6.14
CA ASP A 150 20.07 -3.79 6.14
C ASP A 150 18.74 -4.54 6.22
N TYR A 151 17.63 -3.81 6.27
CA TYR A 151 16.31 -4.38 6.44
C TYR A 151 15.88 -5.25 5.25
N PHE A 152 16.30 -4.89 4.02
CA PHE A 152 15.90 -5.56 2.79
C PHE A 152 17.03 -6.27 2.00
N PRO A 153 18.14 -6.73 2.59
CA PRO A 153 19.26 -7.26 1.81
C PRO A 153 18.93 -8.56 1.07
N HIS A 154 17.91 -9.28 1.52
CA HIS A 154 17.60 -10.64 1.06
C HIS A 154 16.21 -10.80 0.42
N LEU A 155 15.47 -9.72 0.26
CA LEU A 155 14.15 -9.80 -0.34
C LEU A 155 14.27 -9.98 -1.85
N PRO A 156 13.56 -10.97 -2.44
CA PRO A 156 13.36 -11.00 -3.87
C PRO A 156 12.61 -9.72 -4.23
N THR A 157 13.32 -8.78 -4.81
CA THR A 157 12.92 -7.45 -5.29
C THR A 157 11.45 -7.05 -5.11
N PRO A 158 10.93 -6.79 -3.89
CA PRO A 158 9.69 -6.06 -3.80
C PRO A 158 9.96 -4.61 -4.16
N TYR A 159 8.96 -3.96 -4.72
CA TYR A 159 8.99 -2.52 -4.75
C TYR A 159 8.85 -1.96 -3.32
N LEU A 160 9.39 -0.76 -3.12
CA LEU A 160 9.33 -0.07 -1.83
C LEU A 160 8.42 1.17 -1.92
N ALA A 161 7.65 1.39 -0.86
CA ALA A 161 6.89 2.60 -0.63
C ALA A 161 7.30 3.17 0.74
N LEU A 162 8.12 4.23 0.76
CA LEU A 162 8.77 4.69 1.98
C LEU A 162 8.58 6.20 2.20
N ASP A 163 8.42 6.60 3.46
CA ASP A 163 8.57 7.99 3.88
C ASP A 163 10.03 8.42 3.73
N LEU A 164 10.33 9.25 2.74
CA LEU A 164 11.69 9.68 2.45
C LEU A 164 12.25 10.69 3.47
N ALA A 165 11.41 11.37 4.24
CA ALA A 165 11.89 12.23 5.32
C ALA A 165 12.54 11.42 6.44
N LEU A 166 12.02 10.20 6.69
CA LEU A 166 12.56 9.27 7.68
C LEU A 166 13.63 8.34 7.09
N ASN A 167 13.59 8.11 5.77
CA ASN A 167 14.40 7.11 5.08
C ASN A 167 15.18 7.71 3.88
N PRO A 168 15.95 8.80 4.07
CA PRO A 168 16.62 9.48 2.96
C PRO A 168 17.68 8.61 2.26
N GLN A 169 18.20 7.58 2.93
CA GLN A 169 19.17 6.63 2.37
C GLN A 169 18.61 5.83 1.19
N PHE A 170 17.29 5.72 1.05
CA PHE A 170 16.63 5.01 -0.06
C PHE A 170 16.27 5.89 -1.26
N THR A 171 16.59 7.18 -1.25
CA THR A 171 16.19 8.13 -2.32
C THR A 171 16.64 7.69 -3.72
N ASN A 172 17.78 6.98 -3.81
CA ASN A 172 18.33 6.45 -5.07
C ASN A 172 18.23 4.92 -5.16
N ASP A 173 17.46 4.27 -4.29
CA ASP A 173 17.27 2.82 -4.37
C ASP A 173 16.36 2.48 -5.56
N GLN A 174 16.82 1.60 -6.43
CA GLN A 174 16.09 1.19 -7.65
C GLN A 174 14.76 0.48 -7.32
N ARG A 175 14.61 -0.04 -6.10
CA ARG A 175 13.38 -0.65 -5.61
C ARG A 175 12.35 0.38 -5.16
N LEU A 176 12.73 1.63 -4.94
CA LEU A 176 11.83 2.69 -4.51
C LEU A 176 10.86 3.01 -5.64
N LEU A 177 9.66 2.46 -5.57
CA LEU A 177 8.58 2.71 -6.52
C LEU A 177 7.76 3.93 -6.14
N ILE A 178 7.47 4.08 -4.83
CA ILE A 178 6.62 5.15 -4.30
C ILE A 178 7.40 5.92 -3.24
N ALA A 179 7.68 7.19 -3.53
CA ALA A 179 8.24 8.11 -2.56
C ALA A 179 7.13 8.78 -1.74
N GLY A 180 7.07 8.46 -0.45
CA GLY A 180 6.24 9.18 0.52
C GLY A 180 6.89 10.52 0.84
N ILE A 181 6.19 11.61 0.54
CA ILE A 181 6.65 12.97 0.80
C ILE A 181 5.54 13.80 1.44
N ASP A 182 5.89 14.70 2.35
CA ASP A 182 4.98 15.75 2.78
C ASP A 182 5.26 17.01 1.94
N PRO A 183 4.41 17.35 0.96
CA PRO A 183 4.66 18.45 0.04
C PRO A 183 4.64 19.81 0.71
N ARG A 184 4.21 19.88 1.98
CA ARG A 184 4.25 21.09 2.79
C ARG A 184 5.65 21.34 3.36
N LYS A 185 6.50 20.32 3.44
CA LYS A 185 7.81 20.33 4.09
C LYS A 185 8.99 20.10 3.15
N MET A 186 8.76 19.39 2.05
CA MET A 186 9.83 18.93 1.17
C MET A 186 9.50 19.16 -0.30
N SER A 187 10.51 19.64 -1.04
CA SER A 187 10.50 19.70 -2.50
C SER A 187 11.57 18.75 -3.07
N THR A 188 11.49 17.45 -2.74
CA THR A 188 12.51 16.51 -3.18
C THR A 188 12.20 15.95 -4.56
N LYS A 189 13.15 16.10 -5.49
CA LYS A 189 13.16 15.33 -6.75
C LYS A 189 13.69 13.92 -6.42
N SER A 190 12.81 12.95 -6.29
CA SER A 190 13.17 11.54 -6.23
C SER A 190 13.16 10.95 -7.65
N GLN A 191 13.99 9.92 -7.90
CA GLN A 191 13.97 9.17 -9.16
C GLN A 191 12.88 8.08 -9.19
N CYS A 192 11.99 8.04 -8.20
CA CYS A 192 10.89 7.08 -8.13
C CYS A 192 9.84 7.29 -9.23
N GLU A 193 9.08 6.26 -9.53
CA GLU A 193 8.01 6.32 -10.54
C GLU A 193 6.80 7.10 -10.02
N TYR A 194 6.45 6.91 -8.75
CA TYR A 194 5.28 7.53 -8.13
C TYR A 194 5.66 8.32 -6.88
N VAL A 195 4.84 9.34 -6.61
CA VAL A 195 4.84 10.05 -5.33
C VAL A 195 3.50 9.90 -4.63
N SER A 196 3.54 9.84 -3.30
CA SER A 196 2.36 9.84 -2.44
C SER A 196 2.61 10.73 -1.21
N PHE A 197 1.59 10.91 -0.37
CA PHE A 197 1.83 11.37 0.98
C PHE A 197 2.58 10.30 1.79
N THR A 198 3.22 10.69 2.88
CA THR A 198 4.11 9.82 3.66
C THR A 198 3.43 8.61 4.29
N CYS A 199 2.12 8.73 4.55
CA CYS A 199 1.29 7.69 5.17
C CYS A 199 -0.14 7.77 4.64
N GLY A 200 -1.02 6.86 5.09
CA GLY A 200 -2.44 6.95 4.85
C GLY A 200 -3.06 8.21 5.48
N MET A 201 -4.11 8.74 4.87
CA MET A 201 -4.73 10.01 5.26
C MET A 201 -6.09 9.85 5.94
N GLY A 202 -6.47 8.63 6.31
CA GLY A 202 -7.79 8.34 6.86
C GLY A 202 -8.15 9.09 8.15
N LEU A 203 -7.15 9.56 8.90
CA LEU A 203 -7.33 10.34 10.13
C LEU A 203 -7.22 11.86 9.92
N MET A 204 -7.01 12.31 8.68
CA MET A 204 -6.96 13.75 8.35
C MET A 204 -8.34 14.33 8.12
N SER A 205 -8.43 15.68 8.13
CA SER A 205 -9.61 16.33 7.59
C SER A 205 -9.65 16.20 6.07
N VAL A 206 -10.85 16.22 5.49
CA VAL A 206 -11.01 16.20 4.02
C VAL A 206 -10.27 17.37 3.37
N SER A 207 -10.34 18.57 3.97
CA SER A 207 -9.67 19.75 3.46
C SER A 207 -8.14 19.63 3.45
N ASP A 208 -7.54 19.04 4.51
CA ASP A 208 -6.10 18.80 4.55
C ASP A 208 -5.67 17.77 3.48
N CYS A 209 -6.48 16.74 3.29
CA CYS A 209 -6.26 15.73 2.28
C CYS A 209 -6.26 16.36 0.86
N GLU A 210 -7.26 17.17 0.56
CA GLU A 210 -7.36 17.88 -0.74
C GLU A 210 -6.19 18.84 -0.98
N ASP A 211 -5.76 19.58 0.05
CA ASP A 211 -4.61 20.49 -0.04
C ASP A 211 -3.31 19.73 -0.31
N ILE A 212 -3.10 18.61 0.36
CA ILE A 212 -1.93 17.74 0.14
C ILE A 212 -1.88 17.23 -1.30
N PHE A 213 -2.98 16.72 -1.81
CA PHE A 213 -3.00 16.18 -3.17
C PHE A 213 -2.83 17.26 -4.23
N LYS A 214 -3.45 18.42 -4.05
CA LYS A 214 -3.20 19.57 -4.93
C LYS A 214 -1.72 19.92 -4.99
N LYS A 215 -1.04 19.94 -3.86
CA LYS A 215 0.41 20.20 -3.79
C LYS A 215 1.24 19.07 -4.39
N LEU A 216 0.80 17.79 -4.26
CA LEU A 216 1.47 16.67 -4.92
C LEU A 216 1.36 16.74 -6.45
N ASP A 217 0.22 17.16 -6.97
CA ASP A 217 0.02 17.37 -8.41
C ASP A 217 0.88 18.51 -8.98
N ASP A 218 1.22 19.50 -8.15
CA ASP A 218 2.08 20.65 -8.52
C ASP A 218 3.59 20.28 -8.52
N ILE A 219 3.97 19.12 -7.94
CA ILE A 219 5.35 18.60 -7.98
C ILE A 219 5.63 17.98 -9.35
N LYS A 220 6.01 18.79 -10.32
CA LYS A 220 6.36 18.37 -11.69
C LYS A 220 7.87 18.24 -11.92
#